data_09a15e30ecc4a1a1c7b46c6a9bde06df
#
_entry.id   09a15e30ecc4a1a1c7b46c6a9bde06df
#
_cell.length_a   1.000
_cell.length_b   1.000
_cell.length_c   1.000
_cell.angle_alpha   90.00
_cell.angle_beta   90.00
_cell.angle_gamma   90.00
#
_symmetry.space_group_name_H-M   'P 1'
#
loop_
_entity.id
_entity.type
_entity.pdbx_description
1 polymer ?
#
loop_
_entity_poly.entity_id
_entity_poly.type
_entity_poly.pdbx_seq_one_letter_code
_entity_poly.pdbx_strand_id
1 'polypeptide(L)'
;IELRKDLFLYARGKDDSLIDKINFLSKNKIELHTQVVLIPELNDGKYLEQTIKDLYYFHPNVRSLSIVPVGLTKHRDNLRELKVVDSLYAESMIDMLDDINDRYPSKYDHKFIFLSDEFYILANRIFPKLEEYGTLDLVENGVGQVCAFLDQFHQEKEFFPKEFNSEQSFSIVTGTLAYEIIKDNVIP
;
A
#
# COMPACT_ATOMS: atom_id res chain seq x y z
N ILE A 1 5.35 -5.33 18.56
CA ILE A 1 5.72 -4.11 19.33
C ILE A 1 7.23 -4.05 19.55
N GLU A 2 7.90 -5.15 19.95
CA GLU A 2 9.35 -5.12 20.23
C GLU A 2 10.16 -4.70 18.99
N LEU A 3 9.90 -5.32 17.83
CA LEU A 3 10.54 -4.91 16.57
C LEU A 3 10.30 -3.44 16.23
N ARG A 4 9.12 -2.91 16.54
CA ARG A 4 8.81 -1.50 16.29
C ARG A 4 9.68 -0.57 17.13
N LYS A 5 9.97 -0.93 18.39
CA LYS A 5 10.85 -0.14 19.25
C LYS A 5 12.27 -0.05 18.68
N ASP A 6 12.76 -1.16 18.10
CA ASP A 6 14.11 -1.23 17.52
C ASP A 6 14.21 -0.51 16.18
N LEU A 7 13.15 -0.55 15.38
CA LEU A 7 13.14 0.02 14.03
C LEU A 7 12.76 1.49 13.99
N PHE A 8 11.99 1.96 14.97
CA PHE A 8 11.47 3.32 14.96
C PHE A 8 12.49 4.28 15.54
N LEU A 9 13.25 4.92 14.68
CA LEU A 9 14.37 5.82 15.04
C LEU A 9 13.99 6.91 16.06
N TYR A 10 12.75 7.41 16.00
CA TYR A 10 12.24 8.44 16.91
C TYR A 10 11.90 7.91 18.31
N ALA A 11 11.57 6.63 18.42
CA ALA A 11 11.24 6.00 19.69
C ALA A 11 12.50 5.73 20.54
N ARG A 12 13.68 5.63 19.91
CA ARG A 12 14.97 5.35 20.59
C ARG A 12 14.88 4.21 21.59
N GLY A 13 14.23 3.11 21.21
CA GLY A 13 13.99 1.95 22.06
C GLY A 13 12.88 2.13 23.11
N LYS A 14 12.15 3.25 23.11
CA LYS A 14 11.02 3.48 24.03
C LYS A 14 9.72 2.95 23.43
N ASP A 15 8.83 2.51 24.31
CA ASP A 15 7.45 2.19 23.94
C ASP A 15 6.71 3.49 23.60
N ASP A 16 6.12 3.58 22.41
CA ASP A 16 5.31 4.71 21.99
C ASP A 16 3.83 4.54 22.38
N SER A 17 3.51 3.52 23.16
CA SER A 17 2.16 3.19 23.64
C SER A 17 1.14 3.04 22.50
N LEU A 18 1.57 2.49 21.36
CA LEU A 18 0.73 2.36 20.15
C LEU A 18 -0.59 1.64 20.44
N ILE A 19 -0.55 0.53 21.18
CA ILE A 19 -1.76 -0.25 21.50
C ILE A 19 -2.72 0.55 22.37
N ASP A 20 -2.23 1.32 23.33
CA ASP A 20 -3.08 2.17 24.17
C ASP A 20 -3.74 3.28 23.35
N LYS A 21 -3.01 3.85 22.38
CA LYS A 21 -3.55 4.84 21.44
C LYS A 21 -4.64 4.24 20.56
N ILE A 22 -4.42 3.06 19.98
CA ILE A 22 -5.44 2.37 19.18
C ILE A 22 -6.67 2.05 20.04
N ASN A 23 -6.46 1.53 21.26
CA ASN A 23 -7.54 1.29 22.20
C ASN A 23 -8.36 2.54 22.52
N PHE A 24 -7.69 3.66 22.79
CA PHE A 24 -8.35 4.92 23.06
C PHE A 24 -9.19 5.38 21.87
N LEU A 25 -8.63 5.37 20.66
CA LEU A 25 -9.33 5.78 19.44
C LEU A 25 -10.53 4.87 19.16
N SER A 26 -10.35 3.55 19.28
CA SER A 26 -11.42 2.58 19.06
C SER A 26 -12.55 2.71 20.08
N LYS A 27 -12.25 2.93 21.38
CA LYS A 27 -13.26 3.20 22.41
C LYS A 27 -14.07 4.47 22.13
N ASN A 28 -13.47 5.44 21.47
CA ASN A 28 -14.13 6.66 21.05
C ASN A 28 -14.79 6.56 19.66
N LYS A 29 -14.89 5.35 19.10
CA LYS A 29 -15.50 5.06 17.80
C LYS A 29 -14.87 5.83 16.64
N ILE A 30 -13.58 6.11 16.73
CA ILE A 30 -12.80 6.71 15.64
C ILE A 30 -12.39 5.59 14.71
N GLU A 31 -12.70 5.74 13.45
CA GLU A 31 -12.31 4.80 12.39
C GLU A 31 -10.85 5.00 12.01
N LEU A 32 -10.14 3.91 11.80
CA LEU A 32 -8.71 3.88 11.55
C LEU A 32 -8.39 3.06 10.31
N HIS A 33 -7.61 3.63 9.41
CA HIS A 33 -6.88 2.91 8.39
C HIS A 33 -5.43 2.77 8.86
N THR A 34 -4.92 1.55 8.83
CA THR A 34 -3.58 1.26 9.35
C THR A 34 -2.63 0.86 8.22
N GLN A 35 -1.34 1.08 8.44
CA GLN A 35 -0.31 0.73 7.47
C GLN A 35 0.85 0.01 8.13
N VAL A 36 1.33 -1.03 7.46
CA VAL A 36 2.58 -1.72 7.77
C VAL A 36 3.57 -1.51 6.64
N VAL A 37 4.74 -0.99 6.97
CA VAL A 37 5.88 -0.98 6.06
C VAL A 37 6.57 -2.34 6.16
N LEU A 38 6.46 -3.15 5.13
CA LEU A 38 6.97 -4.51 5.10
C LEU A 38 8.44 -4.54 4.72
N ILE A 39 9.23 -5.20 5.56
CA ILE A 39 10.67 -5.38 5.40
C ILE A 39 10.93 -6.89 5.39
N PRO A 40 11.26 -7.49 4.24
CA PRO A 40 11.56 -8.92 4.15
C PRO A 40 12.60 -9.38 5.17
N GLU A 41 12.40 -10.57 5.73
CA GLU A 41 13.25 -11.21 6.74
C GLU A 41 13.30 -10.48 8.10
N LEU A 42 12.53 -9.39 8.27
CA LEU A 42 12.55 -8.63 9.49
C LEU A 42 11.20 -8.60 10.20
N ASN A 43 10.15 -8.12 9.52
CA ASN A 43 8.81 -8.01 10.10
C ASN A 43 7.73 -8.74 9.29
N ASP A 44 8.15 -9.64 8.40
CA ASP A 44 7.31 -10.53 7.61
C ASP A 44 6.96 -11.86 8.34
N GLY A 45 6.41 -12.81 7.62
CA GLY A 45 6.05 -14.14 8.14
C GLY A 45 5.23 -14.05 9.42
N LYS A 46 5.69 -14.71 10.48
CA LYS A 46 5.01 -14.75 11.78
C LYS A 46 4.78 -13.38 12.42
N TYR A 47 5.65 -12.41 12.16
CA TYR A 47 5.51 -11.05 12.69
C TYR A 47 4.41 -10.28 11.99
N LEU A 48 4.31 -10.42 10.67
CA LEU A 48 3.22 -9.84 9.91
C LEU A 48 1.89 -10.48 10.30
N GLU A 49 1.84 -11.80 10.42
CA GLU A 49 0.63 -12.53 10.85
C GLU A 49 0.16 -12.08 12.24
N GLN A 50 1.09 -11.93 13.19
CA GLN A 50 0.75 -11.41 14.52
C GLN A 50 0.25 -9.97 14.45
N THR A 51 0.86 -9.13 13.63
CA THR A 51 0.43 -7.73 13.44
C THR A 51 -0.98 -7.66 12.84
N ILE A 52 -1.28 -8.49 11.85
CA ILE A 52 -2.62 -8.58 11.25
C ILE A 52 -3.64 -8.97 12.32
N LYS A 53 -3.34 -10.01 13.11
CA LYS A 53 -4.22 -10.49 14.17
C LYS A 53 -4.46 -9.42 15.25
N ASP A 54 -3.42 -8.72 15.66
CA ASP A 54 -3.49 -7.67 16.69
C ASP A 54 -4.34 -6.48 16.19
N LEU A 55 -4.20 -6.09 14.93
CA LEU A 55 -4.98 -5.00 14.34
C LEU A 55 -6.44 -5.43 14.08
N TYR A 56 -6.64 -6.66 13.64
CA TYR A 56 -7.98 -7.20 13.42
C TYR A 56 -8.80 -7.31 14.72
N TYR A 57 -8.15 -7.46 15.87
CA TYR A 57 -8.84 -7.42 17.17
C TYR A 57 -9.63 -6.11 17.37
N PHE A 58 -9.19 -5.02 16.76
CA PHE A 58 -9.86 -3.71 16.82
C PHE A 58 -10.88 -3.50 15.68
N HIS A 59 -11.08 -4.49 14.82
CA HIS A 59 -12.12 -4.41 13.80
C HIS A 59 -13.52 -4.38 14.46
N PRO A 60 -14.47 -3.55 14.03
CA PRO A 60 -14.51 -2.75 12.82
C PRO A 60 -13.89 -1.34 12.92
N ASN A 61 -13.44 -0.87 14.08
CA ASN A 61 -12.86 0.48 14.19
C ASN A 61 -11.55 0.60 13.40
N VAL A 62 -10.68 -0.41 13.42
CA VAL A 62 -9.64 -0.55 12.39
C VAL A 62 -10.31 -1.11 11.15
N ARG A 63 -10.57 -0.25 10.17
CA ARG A 63 -11.31 -0.59 8.95
C ARG A 63 -10.48 -1.40 7.98
N SER A 64 -9.19 -1.09 7.88
CA SER A 64 -8.30 -1.74 6.94
C SER A 64 -6.85 -1.73 7.39
N LEU A 65 -6.07 -2.61 6.79
CA LEU A 65 -4.62 -2.68 6.87
C LEU A 65 -4.02 -2.63 5.47
N SER A 66 -3.24 -1.59 5.18
CA SER A 66 -2.42 -1.50 3.98
C SER A 66 -1.02 -2.05 4.27
N ILE A 67 -0.52 -2.93 3.42
CA ILE A 67 0.85 -3.43 3.46
C ILE A 67 1.60 -2.76 2.31
N VAL A 68 2.65 -2.02 2.64
CA VAL A 68 3.48 -1.30 1.66
C VAL A 68 4.92 -1.79 1.77
N PRO A 69 5.69 -1.93 0.68
CA PRO A 69 7.08 -2.32 0.75
C PRO A 69 7.94 -1.20 1.34
N VAL A 70 9.04 -1.57 1.97
CA VAL A 70 10.02 -0.59 2.45
C VAL A 70 10.69 0.13 1.29
N GLY A 71 10.59 1.46 1.29
CA GLY A 71 11.36 2.32 0.39
C GLY A 71 12.70 2.72 1.01
N LEU A 72 13.81 2.46 0.32
CA LEU A 72 15.13 2.84 0.78
C LEU A 72 15.61 4.11 0.10
N THR A 73 16.04 5.08 0.89
CA THR A 73 16.67 6.29 0.40
C THR A 73 18.19 6.08 0.22
N LYS A 74 18.85 6.98 -0.53
CA LYS A 74 20.31 6.94 -0.70
C LYS A 74 21.08 7.38 0.56
N HIS A 75 20.41 8.08 1.49
CA HIS A 75 21.02 8.61 2.72
C HIS A 75 20.89 7.61 3.86
N ARG A 76 21.67 6.52 3.81
CA ARG A 76 21.60 5.42 4.79
C ARG A 76 22.94 5.11 5.45
N ASP A 77 23.85 6.06 5.49
CA ASP A 77 25.14 5.90 6.14
C ASP A 77 24.96 5.54 7.63
N ASN A 78 25.62 4.46 8.06
CA ASN A 78 25.53 3.91 9.41
C ASN A 78 24.13 3.39 9.85
N LEU A 79 23.17 3.22 8.94
CA LEU A 79 21.92 2.54 9.22
C LEU A 79 22.02 1.05 8.89
N ARG A 80 21.18 0.25 9.60
CA ARG A 80 21.08 -1.18 9.34
C ARG A 80 20.73 -1.44 7.87
N GLU A 81 21.41 -2.40 7.28
CA GLU A 81 21.03 -2.90 5.97
C GLU A 81 19.67 -3.58 6.02
N LEU A 82 18.80 -3.26 5.07
CA LEU A 82 17.44 -3.81 4.96
C LEU A 82 17.28 -4.44 3.58
N LYS A 83 16.61 -5.59 3.57
CA LYS A 83 16.20 -6.24 2.33
C LYS A 83 14.97 -5.53 1.77
N VAL A 84 14.96 -5.27 0.48
CA VAL A 84 13.79 -4.72 -0.22
C VAL A 84 12.91 -5.83 -0.76
N VAL A 85 11.66 -5.52 -1.02
CA VAL A 85 10.74 -6.41 -1.74
C VAL A 85 11.20 -6.50 -3.19
N ASP A 86 11.49 -7.71 -3.65
CA ASP A 86 11.77 -8.01 -5.05
C ASP A 86 10.52 -8.60 -5.74
N SER A 87 10.62 -8.87 -7.04
CA SER A 87 9.52 -9.39 -7.84
C SER A 87 8.96 -10.70 -7.33
N LEU A 88 9.83 -11.66 -6.97
CA LEU A 88 9.40 -12.99 -6.49
C LEU A 88 8.72 -12.89 -5.12
N TYR A 89 9.26 -12.04 -4.25
CA TYR A 89 8.65 -11.79 -2.94
C TYR A 89 7.28 -11.12 -3.11
N ALA A 90 7.17 -10.11 -3.98
CA ALA A 90 5.92 -9.44 -4.28
C ALA A 90 4.85 -10.40 -4.83
N GLU A 91 5.24 -11.28 -5.75
CA GLU A 91 4.38 -12.32 -6.30
C GLU A 91 3.86 -13.25 -5.20
N SER A 92 4.72 -13.74 -4.32
CA SER A 92 4.33 -14.59 -3.20
C SER A 92 3.33 -13.93 -2.25
N MET A 93 3.49 -12.62 -2.02
CA MET A 93 2.57 -11.84 -1.18
C MET A 93 1.20 -11.69 -1.82
N ILE A 94 1.14 -11.49 -3.15
CA ILE A 94 -0.11 -11.40 -3.90
C ILE A 94 -0.84 -12.76 -3.87
N ASP A 95 -0.12 -13.86 -4.11
CA ASP A 95 -0.70 -15.20 -4.13
C ASP A 95 -1.29 -15.62 -2.76
N MET A 96 -0.74 -15.10 -1.65
CA MET A 96 -1.26 -15.36 -0.29
C MET A 96 -2.37 -14.41 0.16
N LEU A 97 -2.61 -13.31 -0.56
CA LEU A 97 -3.49 -12.23 -0.09
C LEU A 97 -4.93 -12.68 0.12
N ASP A 98 -5.48 -13.46 -0.79
CA ASP A 98 -6.86 -13.95 -0.69
C ASP A 98 -7.02 -14.90 0.50
N ASP A 99 -6.12 -15.86 0.69
CA ASP A 99 -6.12 -16.76 1.85
C ASP A 99 -6.03 -16.00 3.18
N ILE A 100 -5.26 -14.90 3.21
CA ILE A 100 -5.16 -14.06 4.40
C ILE A 100 -6.48 -13.32 4.63
N ASN A 101 -7.09 -12.72 3.60
CA ASN A 101 -8.35 -12.01 3.73
C ASN A 101 -9.50 -12.94 4.13
N ASP A 102 -9.53 -14.19 3.66
CA ASP A 102 -10.53 -15.20 4.06
C ASP A 102 -10.47 -15.51 5.57
N ARG A 103 -9.27 -15.46 6.16
CA ARG A 103 -9.08 -15.63 7.60
C ARG A 103 -9.49 -14.40 8.43
N TYR A 104 -9.49 -13.22 7.80
CA TYR A 104 -9.80 -11.93 8.43
C TYR A 104 -10.87 -11.15 7.64
N PRO A 105 -12.11 -11.65 7.60
CA PRO A 105 -13.18 -11.05 6.81
C PRO A 105 -13.56 -9.66 7.30
N SER A 106 -13.71 -8.73 6.37
CA SER A 106 -14.18 -7.37 6.68
C SER A 106 -15.69 -7.35 6.97
N LYS A 107 -16.11 -6.41 7.81
CA LYS A 107 -17.54 -6.04 8.02
C LYS A 107 -18.00 -4.94 7.05
N TYR A 108 -17.14 -4.50 6.17
CA TYR A 108 -17.39 -3.47 5.15
C TYR A 108 -17.45 -4.10 3.76
N ASP A 109 -17.83 -3.34 2.76
CA ASP A 109 -17.95 -3.79 1.36
C ASP A 109 -16.57 -3.92 0.66
N HIS A 110 -15.49 -3.94 1.43
CA HIS A 110 -14.12 -4.10 0.95
C HIS A 110 -13.35 -5.10 1.81
N LYS A 111 -12.23 -5.60 1.30
CA LYS A 111 -11.32 -6.48 2.05
C LYS A 111 -10.74 -5.76 3.27
N PHE A 112 -10.28 -6.51 4.28
CA PHE A 112 -9.59 -5.94 5.44
C PHE A 112 -8.12 -5.61 5.14
N ILE A 113 -7.45 -6.46 4.35
CA ILE A 113 -6.02 -6.32 4.07
C ILE A 113 -5.83 -6.02 2.59
N PHE A 114 -4.99 -5.02 2.32
CA PHE A 114 -4.60 -4.61 0.98
C PHE A 114 -3.08 -4.58 0.84
N LEU A 115 -2.59 -4.96 -0.33
CA LEU A 115 -1.23 -4.66 -0.77
C LEU A 115 -1.24 -3.35 -1.56
N SER A 116 -0.19 -2.54 -1.41
CA SER A 116 -0.04 -1.35 -2.25
C SER A 116 0.20 -1.71 -3.71
N ASP A 117 -0.09 -0.78 -4.60
CA ASP A 117 0.08 -0.94 -6.05
C ASP A 117 1.52 -1.33 -6.43
N GLU A 118 2.50 -0.93 -5.61
CA GLU A 118 3.90 -1.27 -5.82
C GLU A 118 4.16 -2.78 -5.85
N PHE A 119 3.43 -3.59 -5.06
CA PHE A 119 3.55 -5.05 -5.13
C PHE A 119 3.14 -5.58 -6.50
N TYR A 120 2.05 -5.09 -7.05
CA TYR A 120 1.56 -5.51 -8.38
C TYR A 120 2.50 -5.06 -9.49
N ILE A 121 3.08 -3.86 -9.37
CA ILE A 121 4.09 -3.35 -10.32
C ILE A 121 5.35 -4.23 -10.26
N LEU A 122 5.88 -4.50 -9.06
CA LEU A 122 7.10 -5.31 -8.89
C LEU A 122 6.92 -6.74 -9.37
N ALA A 123 5.75 -7.33 -9.16
CA ALA A 123 5.41 -8.68 -9.60
C ALA A 123 4.98 -8.76 -11.07
N ASN A 124 4.82 -7.62 -11.75
CA ASN A 124 4.22 -7.54 -13.09
C ASN A 124 2.86 -8.27 -13.16
N ARG A 125 2.02 -8.07 -12.16
CA ARG A 125 0.69 -8.67 -12.03
C ARG A 125 -0.40 -7.67 -12.32
N ILE A 126 -1.56 -8.17 -12.73
CA ILE A 126 -2.76 -7.36 -12.96
C ILE A 126 -3.24 -6.80 -11.62
N PHE A 127 -3.59 -5.52 -11.61
CA PHE A 127 -4.18 -4.87 -10.43
C PHE A 127 -5.58 -5.42 -10.14
N PRO A 128 -5.99 -5.46 -8.87
CA PRO A 128 -7.39 -5.73 -8.51
C PRO A 128 -8.32 -4.71 -9.17
N LYS A 129 -9.58 -5.07 -9.33
CA LYS A 129 -10.57 -4.15 -9.90
C LYS A 129 -10.86 -2.99 -8.93
N LEU A 130 -11.25 -1.85 -9.50
CA LEU A 130 -11.50 -0.64 -8.71
C LEU A 130 -12.53 -0.87 -7.58
N GLU A 131 -13.57 -1.67 -7.85
CA GLU A 131 -14.63 -1.99 -6.90
C GLU A 131 -14.12 -2.74 -5.66
N GLU A 132 -13.00 -3.46 -5.77
CA GLU A 132 -12.43 -4.21 -4.64
C GLU A 132 -11.82 -3.31 -3.56
N TYR A 133 -11.53 -2.05 -3.91
CA TYR A 133 -10.94 -1.06 -3.00
C TYR A 133 -11.99 -0.25 -2.20
N GLY A 134 -13.28 -0.49 -2.45
CA GLY A 134 -14.36 0.23 -1.77
C GLY A 134 -14.37 1.72 -2.07
N THR A 135 -14.38 2.55 -1.03
CA THR A 135 -14.46 4.03 -1.13
C THR A 135 -13.17 4.73 -1.54
N LEU A 136 -12.10 3.98 -1.87
CA LEU A 136 -10.77 4.51 -2.22
C LEU A 136 -10.11 5.37 -1.12
N ASP A 137 -10.51 5.18 0.13
CA ASP A 137 -9.94 5.89 1.29
C ASP A 137 -8.43 5.60 1.49
N LEU A 138 -7.89 4.60 0.77
CA LEU A 138 -6.52 4.12 0.88
C LEU A 138 -5.58 4.62 -0.22
N VAL A 139 -6.07 5.44 -1.14
CA VAL A 139 -5.28 5.97 -2.29
C VAL A 139 -4.02 6.69 -1.81
N GLU A 140 -4.10 7.44 -0.70
CA GLU A 140 -2.93 8.11 -0.11
C GLU A 140 -1.85 7.15 0.36
N ASN A 141 -2.20 5.89 0.64
CA ASN A 141 -1.27 4.83 1.00
C ASN A 141 -0.73 4.07 -0.23
N GLY A 142 -1.01 4.53 -1.44
CA GLY A 142 -0.64 3.85 -2.69
C GLY A 142 -1.41 2.55 -2.93
N VAL A 143 -2.64 2.46 -2.43
CA VAL A 143 -3.54 1.31 -2.60
C VAL A 143 -4.67 1.70 -3.55
N GLY A 144 -4.73 1.07 -4.73
CA GLY A 144 -5.73 1.37 -5.76
C GLY A 144 -5.50 2.69 -6.51
N GLN A 145 -4.36 3.34 -6.31
CA GLN A 145 -4.04 4.63 -6.95
C GLN A 145 -3.91 4.48 -8.47
N VAL A 146 -3.27 3.40 -8.92
CA VAL A 146 -3.11 3.11 -10.36
C VAL A 146 -4.45 2.86 -10.99
N CYS A 147 -5.30 2.03 -10.38
CA CYS A 147 -6.63 1.74 -10.90
C CYS A 147 -7.50 3.00 -10.98
N ALA A 148 -7.50 3.82 -9.92
CA ALA A 148 -8.25 5.08 -9.90
C ALA A 148 -7.76 6.06 -10.98
N PHE A 149 -6.43 6.16 -11.15
CA PHE A 149 -5.84 6.99 -12.19
C PHE A 149 -6.24 6.52 -13.60
N LEU A 150 -6.11 5.22 -13.87
CA LEU A 150 -6.44 4.68 -15.20
C LEU A 150 -7.94 4.79 -15.51
N ASP A 151 -8.79 4.54 -14.53
CA ASP A 151 -10.25 4.70 -14.68
C ASP A 151 -10.60 6.14 -15.01
N GLN A 152 -10.12 7.10 -14.22
CA GLN A 152 -10.32 8.53 -14.48
C GLN A 152 -9.75 8.94 -15.84
N PHE A 153 -8.55 8.50 -16.18
CA PHE A 153 -7.93 8.80 -17.47
C PHE A 153 -8.77 8.30 -18.64
N HIS A 154 -9.29 7.06 -18.57
CA HIS A 154 -10.14 6.51 -19.62
C HIS A 154 -11.47 7.26 -19.77
N GLN A 155 -12.07 7.69 -18.66
CA GLN A 155 -13.29 8.51 -18.68
C GLN A 155 -13.04 9.89 -19.32
N GLU A 156 -11.95 10.55 -18.94
CA GLU A 156 -11.59 11.88 -19.44
C GLU A 156 -11.11 11.86 -20.89
N LYS A 157 -10.53 10.74 -21.36
CA LYS A 157 -9.97 10.59 -22.71
C LYS A 157 -11.03 10.87 -23.80
N GLU A 158 -12.29 10.58 -23.55
CA GLU A 158 -13.39 10.86 -24.49
C GLU A 158 -13.58 12.36 -24.75
N PHE A 159 -13.17 13.20 -23.80
CA PHE A 159 -13.29 14.66 -23.87
C PHE A 159 -12.01 15.33 -24.39
N PHE A 160 -10.96 14.57 -24.67
CA PHE A 160 -9.70 15.13 -25.16
C PHE A 160 -9.88 15.72 -26.57
N PRO A 161 -9.21 16.85 -26.87
CA PRO A 161 -9.23 17.42 -28.21
C PRO A 161 -8.77 16.39 -29.26
N LYS A 162 -9.52 16.26 -30.34
CA LYS A 162 -9.16 15.33 -31.41
C LYS A 162 -8.01 15.84 -32.31
N GLU A 163 -7.76 17.14 -32.25
CA GLU A 163 -6.70 17.79 -33.01
C GLU A 163 -5.82 18.58 -32.05
N PHE A 164 -4.53 18.38 -32.17
CA PHE A 164 -3.52 19.11 -31.44
C PHE A 164 -2.69 19.96 -32.40
N ASN A 165 -2.26 21.13 -31.96
CA ASN A 165 -1.27 21.90 -32.70
C ASN A 165 0.06 21.11 -32.68
N SER A 166 0.48 20.62 -33.82
CA SER A 166 1.69 19.81 -34.00
C SER A 166 3.01 20.56 -33.66
N GLU A 167 2.94 21.88 -33.46
CA GLU A 167 4.08 22.70 -33.07
C GLU A 167 4.33 22.68 -31.55
N GLN A 168 3.36 22.18 -30.78
CA GLN A 168 3.51 22.08 -29.31
C GLN A 168 4.06 20.71 -28.92
N SER A 169 5.16 20.72 -28.19
CA SER A 169 5.74 19.54 -27.56
C SER A 169 5.71 19.72 -26.03
N PHE A 170 5.50 18.63 -25.31
CA PHE A 170 5.59 18.60 -23.86
C PHE A 170 6.36 17.37 -23.40
N SER A 171 6.86 17.42 -22.18
CA SER A 171 7.52 16.30 -21.55
C SER A 171 6.78 15.92 -20.27
N ILE A 172 6.60 14.64 -20.06
CA ILE A 172 6.04 14.10 -18.83
C ILE A 172 7.19 13.63 -17.95
N VAL A 173 7.28 14.16 -16.73
CA VAL A 173 8.24 13.72 -15.72
C VAL A 173 7.48 12.87 -14.72
N THR A 174 7.93 11.64 -14.52
CA THR A 174 7.31 10.69 -13.59
C THR A 174 8.35 9.89 -12.81
N GLY A 175 7.92 9.23 -11.73
CA GLY A 175 8.75 8.28 -11.02
C GLY A 175 8.97 6.99 -11.83
N THR A 176 10.06 6.29 -11.54
CA THR A 176 10.43 5.06 -12.28
C THR A 176 9.36 3.96 -12.21
N LEU A 177 8.67 3.82 -11.08
CA LEU A 177 7.59 2.84 -10.92
C LEU A 177 6.37 3.14 -11.79
N ALA A 178 6.03 4.42 -11.97
CA ALA A 178 4.88 4.83 -12.78
C ALA A 178 5.21 4.92 -14.28
N TYR A 179 6.48 4.82 -14.66
CA TYR A 179 6.92 5.06 -16.04
C TYR A 179 6.23 4.15 -17.06
N GLU A 180 6.26 2.83 -16.84
CA GLU A 180 5.66 1.89 -17.79
C GLU A 180 4.12 2.05 -17.82
N ILE A 181 3.49 2.35 -16.69
CA ILE A 181 2.05 2.61 -16.64
C ILE A 181 1.68 3.83 -17.47
N ILE A 182 2.42 4.92 -17.33
CA ILE A 182 2.19 6.16 -18.11
C ILE A 182 2.47 5.91 -19.58
N LYS A 183 3.58 5.25 -19.91
CA LYS A 183 3.98 4.95 -21.28
C LYS A 183 2.95 4.10 -22.01
N ASP A 184 2.47 3.03 -21.36
CA ASP A 184 1.61 2.05 -22.04
C ASP A 184 0.13 2.51 -22.12
N ASN A 185 -0.31 3.42 -21.27
CA ASN A 185 -1.71 3.81 -21.18
C ASN A 185 -1.99 5.26 -21.59
N VAL A 186 -1.02 6.16 -21.42
CA VAL A 186 -1.21 7.61 -21.60
C VAL A 186 -0.54 8.12 -22.87
N ILE A 187 0.63 7.57 -23.22
CA ILE A 187 1.37 7.98 -24.42
C ILE A 187 0.81 7.22 -25.63
N PRO A 188 0.41 7.92 -26.72
CA PRO A 188 -0.16 7.30 -27.92
C PRO A 188 0.85 6.44 -28.67
#